data_de5cdda7b07f437f49db719d9b6c08b5
#
_entry.id   de5cdda7b07f437f49db719d9b6c08b5
#
_cell.length_a   1.000
_cell.length_b   1.000
_cell.length_c   1.000
_cell.angle_alpha   90.00
_cell.angle_beta   90.00
_cell.angle_gamma   90.00
#
_symmetry.space_group_name_H-M   'P 1'
#
loop_
_entity.id
_entity.type
_entity.pdbx_description
1 polymer ?
#
loop_
_entity_poly.entity_id
_entity_poly.type
_entity_poly.pdbx_seq_one_letter_code
_entity_poly.pdbx_strand_id
1 'polypeptide(L)'
;MRSMDIERYPFSRMESSFDKEYQMKQFMDDNFLLKTKTAQILFHDYAKDEMIYDYHCHLIPQEIAENKRFTTITDAWLGGDHYKWRVMRANGVDEALVTGKDTDPFDKFVAWAETLERAMGNPLYHWTHLELQRYFGITEPLNKRSAKAIYDEANRQFKENEALSVKGIMKEFKVYAVGTTDDPADDLAWHKNIAGQADFPSKVIPSYRPDKALGIEKSDFVAYIQKLSAAAGMEIASISDVVAALVKRLDFFVSMGCRASDHALVTGVAIFKSEAEVNAIFTKRMEGAALSDEEIEAYKTFVLTALARAYSKRDIAMQLHFASIRDNNGKMFAALGPDTGYDASHDLSLAAKLSAFLNNLSVTGEVPKTILYT
;
A
#
# COMPACT_ATOMS: atom_id res chain seq x y z
N MET A 1 56.21 -58.70 24.56
CA MET A 1 55.91 -57.28 24.49
C MET A 1 56.32 -56.81 23.08
N ARG A 2 55.34 -56.65 22.19
CA ARG A 2 55.57 -56.11 20.84
C ARG A 2 55.08 -54.67 20.88
N SER A 3 55.96 -53.70 20.55
CA SER A 3 55.67 -52.30 20.39
C SER A 3 54.82 -52.11 19.11
N MET A 4 53.67 -51.48 19.25
CA MET A 4 52.87 -51.01 18.10
C MET A 4 53.45 -49.66 17.64
N ASP A 5 53.99 -49.62 16.44
CA ASP A 5 54.36 -48.40 15.76
C ASP A 5 53.09 -47.67 15.29
N ILE A 6 52.91 -46.45 15.82
CA ILE A 6 51.85 -45.55 15.37
C ILE A 6 52.40 -44.81 14.16
N GLU A 7 51.97 -45.21 12.95
CA GLU A 7 52.26 -44.43 11.72
C GLU A 7 51.64 -43.03 11.85
N ARG A 8 52.49 -42.01 11.82
CA ARG A 8 52.11 -40.61 11.70
C ARG A 8 51.63 -40.33 10.27
N TYR A 9 50.34 -40.12 10.11
CA TYR A 9 49.82 -39.56 8.89
C TYR A 9 50.37 -38.15 8.68
N PRO A 10 50.84 -37.79 7.47
CA PRO A 10 51.42 -36.46 7.23
C PRO A 10 50.30 -35.41 7.09
N PHE A 11 50.28 -34.47 8.00
CA PHE A 11 49.37 -33.31 8.04
C PHE A 11 49.70 -32.24 6.96
N SER A 12 50.48 -32.58 5.93
CA SER A 12 51.00 -31.59 4.96
C SER A 12 50.27 -31.51 3.61
N ARG A 13 49.02 -32.00 3.53
CA ARG A 13 48.25 -31.92 2.27
C ARG A 13 46.82 -31.32 2.40
N MET A 14 46.53 -30.60 3.46
CA MET A 14 45.26 -29.91 3.65
C MET A 14 45.32 -28.38 3.52
N GLU A 15 46.48 -27.78 3.21
CA GLU A 15 46.64 -26.33 3.13
C GLU A 15 46.39 -25.72 1.74
N SER A 16 46.11 -26.50 0.70
CA SER A 16 45.98 -25.95 -0.67
C SER A 16 44.57 -25.88 -1.22
N SER A 17 43.53 -26.15 -0.40
CA SER A 17 42.14 -26.04 -0.83
C SER A 17 41.33 -24.95 -0.14
N PHE A 18 41.95 -24.20 0.79
CA PHE A 18 41.31 -23.10 1.52
C PHE A 18 41.57 -21.70 0.92
N ASP A 19 42.43 -21.58 -0.07
CA ASP A 19 42.71 -20.34 -0.81
C ASP A 19 41.80 -20.16 -2.04
N LYS A 20 40.56 -20.60 -2.00
CA LYS A 20 39.53 -19.87 -2.72
C LYS A 20 39.25 -18.64 -1.89
N GLU A 21 39.80 -17.50 -2.34
CA GLU A 21 39.39 -16.18 -1.85
C GLU A 21 37.90 -16.17 -1.66
N TYR A 22 37.47 -16.28 -0.42
CA TYR A 22 36.10 -15.91 -0.02
C TYR A 22 36.10 -14.39 -0.13
N GLN A 23 36.02 -13.85 -1.36
CA GLN A 23 35.66 -12.46 -1.54
C GLN A 23 34.30 -12.30 -0.89
N MET A 24 34.28 -11.66 0.28
CA MET A 24 32.99 -11.32 0.93
C MET A 24 32.18 -10.54 -0.08
N LYS A 25 31.03 -11.09 -0.40
CA LYS A 25 30.10 -10.48 -1.33
C LYS A 25 29.70 -9.11 -0.77
N GLN A 26 29.76 -8.07 -1.61
CA GLN A 26 29.32 -6.74 -1.22
C GLN A 26 27.85 -6.81 -0.79
N PHE A 27 27.50 -6.12 0.31
CA PHE A 27 26.11 -5.97 0.73
C PHE A 27 25.31 -5.22 -0.34
N MET A 28 24.23 -5.83 -0.82
CA MET A 28 23.41 -5.30 -1.91
C MET A 28 24.16 -5.03 -3.21
N ASP A 29 24.92 -6.04 -3.67
CA ASP A 29 25.49 -6.03 -5.02
C ASP A 29 24.37 -6.09 -6.10
N ASP A 30 24.76 -5.95 -7.37
CA ASP A 30 23.81 -5.97 -8.52
C ASP A 30 22.99 -7.26 -8.61
N ASN A 31 23.41 -8.33 -7.97
CA ASN A 31 22.69 -9.60 -7.88
C ASN A 31 21.99 -9.83 -6.53
N PHE A 32 21.82 -8.78 -5.74
CA PHE A 32 21.10 -8.90 -4.46
C PHE A 32 19.73 -9.53 -4.68
N LEU A 33 19.42 -10.59 -3.92
CA LEU A 33 18.25 -11.47 -4.05
C LEU A 33 18.18 -12.31 -5.34
N LEU A 34 19.01 -12.09 -6.36
CA LEU A 34 19.05 -12.86 -7.60
C LEU A 34 19.92 -14.12 -7.42
N LYS A 35 19.38 -15.13 -6.74
CA LYS A 35 20.13 -16.31 -6.29
C LYS A 35 20.47 -17.31 -7.38
N THR A 36 19.74 -17.31 -8.50
CA THR A 36 19.96 -18.25 -9.59
C THR A 36 20.42 -17.56 -10.87
N LYS A 37 21.12 -18.25 -11.74
CA LYS A 37 21.51 -17.72 -13.06
C LYS A 37 20.30 -17.29 -13.88
N THR A 38 19.21 -18.04 -13.80
CA THR A 38 17.94 -17.69 -14.48
C THR A 38 17.37 -16.37 -13.95
N ALA A 39 17.34 -16.17 -12.61
CA ALA A 39 16.87 -14.92 -12.02
C ALA A 39 17.72 -13.72 -12.47
N GLN A 40 19.06 -13.89 -12.54
CA GLN A 40 19.98 -12.85 -13.03
C GLN A 40 19.68 -12.49 -14.49
N ILE A 41 19.55 -13.48 -15.37
CA ILE A 41 19.20 -13.27 -16.79
C ILE A 41 17.86 -12.56 -16.91
N LEU A 42 16.79 -13.06 -16.27
CA LEU A 42 15.47 -12.45 -16.35
C LEU A 42 15.46 -11.00 -15.87
N PHE A 43 16.21 -10.69 -14.82
CA PHE A 43 16.26 -9.32 -14.31
C PHE A 43 17.12 -8.42 -15.19
N HIS A 44 18.39 -8.80 -15.45
CA HIS A 44 19.35 -7.90 -16.12
C HIS A 44 19.07 -7.73 -17.61
N ASP A 45 18.62 -8.80 -18.30
CA ASP A 45 18.45 -8.77 -19.75
C ASP A 45 17.04 -8.36 -20.18
N TYR A 46 16.03 -8.44 -19.26
CA TYR A 46 14.62 -8.18 -19.61
C TYR A 46 13.93 -7.18 -18.69
N ALA A 47 13.98 -7.36 -17.35
CA ALA A 47 13.12 -6.59 -16.44
C ALA A 47 13.70 -5.25 -16.01
N LYS A 48 15.03 -5.13 -15.88
CA LYS A 48 15.73 -3.98 -15.28
C LYS A 48 15.37 -2.63 -15.93
N ASP A 49 15.19 -2.64 -17.24
CA ASP A 49 14.99 -1.43 -18.03
C ASP A 49 13.51 -1.16 -18.39
N GLU A 50 12.60 -2.05 -17.99
CA GLU A 50 11.18 -1.89 -18.24
C GLU A 50 10.59 -0.74 -17.42
N MET A 51 9.52 -0.14 -17.95
CA MET A 51 8.77 0.88 -17.26
C MET A 51 7.93 0.29 -16.12
N ILE A 52 7.82 1.01 -15.01
CA ILE A 52 7.00 0.62 -13.87
C ILE A 52 5.54 1.03 -14.09
N TYR A 53 4.63 0.06 -13.98
CA TYR A 53 3.21 0.29 -13.86
C TYR A 53 2.76 -0.06 -12.44
N ASP A 54 2.63 0.98 -11.60
CA ASP A 54 2.18 0.85 -10.21
C ASP A 54 0.66 1.02 -10.17
N TYR A 55 -0.06 -0.08 -10.34
CA TYR A 55 -1.53 -0.07 -10.47
C TYR A 55 -2.28 0.08 -9.14
N HIS A 56 -1.59 0.11 -8.02
CA HIS A 56 -2.16 0.36 -6.69
C HIS A 56 -1.16 1.05 -5.78
N CYS A 57 -1.37 2.33 -5.52
CA CYS A 57 -0.53 3.12 -4.62
C CYS A 57 -1.38 4.08 -3.78
N HIS A 58 -0.75 4.65 -2.74
CA HIS A 58 -1.33 5.68 -1.87
C HIS A 58 -0.63 7.04 -2.04
N LEU A 59 -0.01 7.30 -3.19
CA LEU A 59 0.55 8.61 -3.49
C LEU A 59 -0.55 9.67 -3.51
N ILE A 60 -0.27 10.81 -2.91
CA ILE A 60 -1.21 11.93 -2.82
C ILE A 60 -1.15 12.73 -4.13
N PRO A 61 -2.25 12.79 -4.92
CA PRO A 61 -2.24 13.47 -6.21
C PRO A 61 -1.82 14.94 -6.13
N GLN A 62 -2.15 15.64 -5.06
CA GLN A 62 -1.70 17.01 -4.83
C GLN A 62 -0.18 17.11 -4.78
N GLU A 63 0.49 16.23 -4.04
CA GLU A 63 1.96 16.22 -3.92
C GLU A 63 2.65 15.97 -5.28
N ILE A 64 2.03 15.14 -6.12
CA ILE A 64 2.49 14.94 -7.50
C ILE A 64 2.25 16.21 -8.32
N ALA A 65 1.04 16.80 -8.28
CA ALA A 65 0.70 17.99 -9.04
C ALA A 65 1.64 19.17 -8.74
N GLU A 66 1.91 19.39 -7.46
CA GLU A 66 2.76 20.48 -6.95
C GLU A 66 4.26 20.13 -7.01
N ASN A 67 4.61 18.92 -7.40
CA ASN A 67 5.98 18.41 -7.41
C ASN A 67 6.69 18.58 -6.07
N LYS A 68 6.07 18.07 -4.99
CA LYS A 68 6.57 18.20 -3.62
C LYS A 68 8.06 17.84 -3.53
N ARG A 69 8.79 18.65 -2.76
CA ARG A 69 10.16 18.37 -2.32
C ARG A 69 10.14 18.06 -0.82
N PHE A 70 10.84 17.01 -0.44
CA PHE A 70 11.00 16.67 0.96
C PHE A 70 12.05 17.56 1.60
N THR A 71 11.82 17.99 2.85
CA THR A 71 12.78 18.81 3.60
C THR A 71 13.85 17.96 4.25
N THR A 72 13.50 16.75 4.68
CA THR A 72 14.41 15.79 5.30
C THR A 72 14.09 14.36 4.86
N ILE A 73 15.08 13.47 5.00
CA ILE A 73 14.86 12.04 4.81
C ILE A 73 13.87 11.46 5.83
N THR A 74 13.76 12.06 7.01
CA THR A 74 12.74 11.69 8.02
C THR A 74 11.34 12.00 7.51
N ASP A 75 11.12 13.17 6.90
CA ASP A 75 9.84 13.54 6.29
C ASP A 75 9.45 12.54 5.19
N ALA A 76 10.40 12.19 4.31
CA ALA A 76 10.18 11.24 3.24
C ALA A 76 9.89 9.81 3.75
N TRP A 77 10.57 9.36 4.80
CA TRP A 77 10.51 7.96 5.24
C TRP A 77 9.54 7.70 6.39
N LEU A 78 9.38 8.66 7.30
CA LEU A 78 8.60 8.49 8.52
C LEU A 78 7.37 9.42 8.58
N GLY A 79 7.13 10.21 7.55
CA GLY A 79 6.00 11.14 7.52
C GLY A 79 4.63 10.47 7.46
N GLY A 80 4.54 9.24 6.92
CA GLY A 80 3.27 8.52 6.77
C GLY A 80 3.41 6.99 6.69
N ASP A 81 4.62 6.43 6.83
CA ASP A 81 4.86 5.00 6.70
C ASP A 81 4.56 4.25 8.00
N HIS A 82 3.31 3.82 8.14
CA HIS A 82 2.89 3.06 9.31
C HIS A 82 3.52 1.66 9.42
N TYR A 83 4.16 1.12 8.38
CA TYR A 83 4.94 -0.11 8.46
C TYR A 83 6.25 0.12 9.20
N LYS A 84 6.98 1.21 8.89
CA LYS A 84 8.17 1.61 9.64
C LYS A 84 7.82 1.93 11.10
N TRP A 85 6.73 2.68 11.34
CA TRP A 85 6.25 2.97 12.69
C TRP A 85 5.98 1.72 13.51
N ARG A 86 5.39 0.69 12.90
CA ARG A 86 5.10 -0.59 13.57
C ARG A 86 6.38 -1.29 14.02
N VAL A 87 7.41 -1.30 13.19
CA VAL A 87 8.70 -1.92 13.54
C VAL A 87 9.43 -1.12 14.61
N MET A 88 9.37 0.22 14.57
CA MET A 88 9.91 1.07 15.64
C MET A 88 9.24 0.80 16.99
N ARG A 89 7.91 0.69 17.02
CA ARG A 89 7.16 0.34 18.23
C ARG A 89 7.50 -1.07 18.73
N ALA A 90 7.64 -2.05 17.83
CA ALA A 90 8.07 -3.40 18.19
C ALA A 90 9.47 -3.43 18.80
N ASN A 91 10.34 -2.49 18.42
CA ASN A 91 11.65 -2.27 19.01
C ASN A 91 11.60 -1.49 20.34
N GLY A 92 10.43 -1.06 20.83
CA GLY A 92 10.26 -0.30 22.08
C GLY A 92 10.58 1.19 21.96
N VAL A 93 10.55 1.76 20.76
CA VAL A 93 10.74 3.21 20.55
C VAL A 93 9.55 3.98 21.13
N ASP A 94 9.84 5.07 21.84
CA ASP A 94 8.81 5.96 22.39
C ASP A 94 7.95 6.57 21.25
N GLU A 95 6.64 6.69 21.50
CA GLU A 95 5.68 7.17 20.49
C GLU A 95 5.99 8.59 20.01
N ALA A 96 6.61 9.43 20.86
CA ALA A 96 7.04 10.77 20.45
C ALA A 96 8.08 10.72 19.32
N LEU A 97 8.94 9.69 19.29
CA LEU A 97 9.92 9.47 18.21
C LEU A 97 9.32 8.76 16.98
N VAL A 98 8.11 8.19 17.10
CA VAL A 98 7.42 7.53 15.98
C VAL A 98 6.53 8.53 15.24
N THR A 99 5.49 9.05 15.92
CA THR A 99 4.48 9.93 15.31
C THR A 99 4.44 11.35 15.89
N GLY A 100 5.21 11.64 16.95
CA GLY A 100 5.21 12.96 17.59
C GLY A 100 5.53 14.09 16.60
N LYS A 101 4.73 15.16 16.61
CA LYS A 101 4.86 16.28 15.64
C LYS A 101 5.96 17.26 16.02
N ASP A 102 6.23 17.41 17.33
CA ASP A 102 7.17 18.40 17.88
C ASP A 102 8.55 17.78 18.17
N THR A 103 8.81 16.55 17.71
CA THR A 103 10.09 15.87 17.91
C THR A 103 11.05 16.20 16.77
N ASP A 104 12.33 16.43 17.10
CA ASP A 104 13.38 16.72 16.12
C ASP A 104 13.43 15.60 15.05
N PRO A 105 13.38 15.95 13.76
CA PRO A 105 13.45 14.96 12.68
C PRO A 105 14.71 14.09 12.72
N PHE A 106 15.85 14.60 13.19
CA PHE A 106 17.07 13.82 13.33
C PHE A 106 16.96 12.77 14.44
N ASP A 107 16.33 13.10 15.58
CA ASP A 107 16.13 12.13 16.65
C ASP A 107 15.24 10.96 16.22
N LYS A 108 14.20 11.25 15.43
CA LYS A 108 13.37 10.19 14.80
C LYS A 108 14.18 9.33 13.83
N PHE A 109 15.04 9.95 13.05
CA PHE A 109 15.90 9.22 12.11
C PHE A 109 16.89 8.31 12.83
N VAL A 110 17.48 8.77 13.93
CA VAL A 110 18.37 7.96 14.79
C VAL A 110 17.60 6.77 15.38
N ALA A 111 16.38 7.00 15.88
CA ALA A 111 15.54 5.91 16.41
C ALA A 111 15.19 4.87 15.32
N TRP A 112 14.98 5.29 14.08
CA TRP A 112 14.83 4.40 12.93
C TRP A 112 16.14 3.62 12.65
N ALA A 113 17.27 4.29 12.63
CA ALA A 113 18.57 3.66 12.41
C ALA A 113 18.89 2.58 13.46
N GLU A 114 18.65 2.87 14.74
CA GLU A 114 18.78 1.90 15.84
C GLU A 114 17.80 0.72 15.72
N THR A 115 16.60 0.98 15.20
CA THR A 115 15.61 -0.06 14.93
C THR A 115 16.07 -1.00 13.83
N LEU A 116 16.68 -0.46 12.76
CA LEU A 116 17.19 -1.25 11.65
C LEU A 116 18.28 -2.24 12.06
N GLU A 117 19.15 -1.88 13.00
CA GLU A 117 20.19 -2.79 13.49
C GLU A 117 19.61 -4.11 14.05
N ARG A 118 18.34 -4.10 14.49
CA ARG A 118 17.63 -5.25 15.04
C ARG A 118 16.61 -5.86 14.06
N ALA A 119 16.46 -5.26 12.89
CA ALA A 119 15.48 -5.65 11.88
C ALA A 119 16.08 -6.48 10.72
N MET A 120 17.27 -7.07 10.89
CA MET A 120 17.86 -7.95 9.87
C MET A 120 16.92 -9.11 9.56
N GLY A 121 16.66 -9.35 8.27
CA GLY A 121 15.68 -10.32 7.80
C GLY A 121 14.27 -9.77 7.59
N ASN A 122 13.96 -8.56 8.08
CA ASN A 122 12.74 -7.85 7.75
C ASN A 122 12.91 -7.15 6.38
N PRO A 123 11.93 -7.16 5.47
CA PRO A 123 12.00 -6.45 4.19
C PRO A 123 12.35 -4.96 4.32
N LEU A 124 11.92 -4.27 5.37
CA LEU A 124 12.23 -2.86 5.59
C LEU A 124 13.74 -2.60 5.75
N TYR A 125 14.50 -3.57 6.28
CA TYR A 125 15.96 -3.49 6.31
C TYR A 125 16.55 -3.41 4.90
N HIS A 126 16.09 -4.27 3.99
CA HIS A 126 16.55 -4.29 2.62
C HIS A 126 16.08 -3.03 1.86
N TRP A 127 14.82 -2.66 1.98
CA TRP A 127 14.26 -1.51 1.27
C TRP A 127 14.95 -0.20 1.67
N THR A 128 15.17 0.02 2.97
CA THR A 128 15.89 1.20 3.44
C THR A 128 17.27 1.33 2.79
N HIS A 129 18.03 0.24 2.74
CA HIS A 129 19.37 0.28 2.15
C HIS A 129 19.35 0.34 0.60
N LEU A 130 18.34 -0.26 -0.05
CA LEU A 130 18.15 -0.10 -1.50
C LEU A 130 17.78 1.34 -1.86
N GLU A 131 16.95 1.98 -1.04
CA GLU A 131 16.60 3.40 -1.22
C GLU A 131 17.82 4.30 -1.03
N LEU A 132 18.64 4.08 0.01
CA LEU A 132 19.88 4.82 0.22
C LEU A 132 20.82 4.68 -0.99
N GLN A 133 20.98 3.46 -1.49
CA GLN A 133 21.86 3.19 -2.62
C GLN A 133 21.32 3.81 -3.92
N ARG A 134 20.05 3.60 -4.24
CA ARG A 134 19.49 3.96 -5.54
C ARG A 134 19.17 5.44 -5.69
N TYR A 135 18.67 6.08 -4.62
CA TYR A 135 18.29 7.49 -4.67
C TYR A 135 19.43 8.43 -4.30
N PHE A 136 20.29 7.99 -3.36
CA PHE A 136 21.33 8.86 -2.77
C PHE A 136 22.76 8.41 -3.08
N GLY A 137 22.96 7.23 -3.68
CA GLY A 137 24.29 6.67 -3.91
C GLY A 137 25.02 6.26 -2.63
N ILE A 138 24.30 6.13 -1.50
CA ILE A 138 24.86 5.79 -0.20
C ILE A 138 24.87 4.27 -0.03
N THR A 139 26.06 3.68 0.04
CA THR A 139 26.24 2.23 0.19
C THR A 139 26.60 1.81 1.62
N GLU A 140 26.90 2.77 2.50
CA GLU A 140 27.18 2.51 3.91
C GLU A 140 25.88 2.04 4.61
N PRO A 141 25.92 0.93 5.38
CA PRO A 141 24.76 0.49 6.14
C PRO A 141 24.32 1.50 7.19
N LEU A 142 23.01 1.79 7.22
CA LEU A 142 22.41 2.68 8.21
C LEU A 142 22.37 1.99 9.58
N ASN A 143 22.98 2.63 10.54
CA ASN A 143 23.02 2.27 11.95
C ASN A 143 23.23 3.52 12.81
N LYS A 144 23.20 3.39 14.13
CA LYS A 144 23.40 4.53 15.04
C LYS A 144 24.65 5.35 14.75
N ARG A 145 25.76 4.72 14.36
CA ARG A 145 27.05 5.41 14.14
C ARG A 145 27.08 6.15 12.82
N SER A 146 26.48 5.58 11.77
CA SER A 146 26.43 6.18 10.42
C SER A 146 25.27 7.17 10.26
N ALA A 147 24.28 7.17 11.17
CA ALA A 147 23.05 7.94 11.05
C ALA A 147 23.27 9.43 10.76
N LYS A 148 24.21 10.09 11.48
CA LYS A 148 24.44 11.53 11.28
C LYS A 148 24.97 11.85 9.90
N ALA A 149 25.97 11.10 9.41
CA ALA A 149 26.56 11.33 8.11
C ALA A 149 25.54 11.06 6.98
N ILE A 150 24.77 9.97 7.09
CA ILE A 150 23.72 9.60 6.12
C ILE A 150 22.62 10.65 6.11
N TYR A 151 22.15 11.11 7.29
CA TYR A 151 21.13 12.13 7.41
C TYR A 151 21.55 13.44 6.73
N ASP A 152 22.76 13.92 7.02
CA ASP A 152 23.25 15.16 6.46
C ASP A 152 23.39 15.08 4.94
N GLU A 153 23.95 13.98 4.44
CA GLU A 153 24.15 13.78 3.00
C GLU A 153 22.83 13.64 2.25
N ALA A 154 21.88 12.83 2.76
CA ALA A 154 20.58 12.69 2.14
C ALA A 154 19.81 14.01 2.11
N ASN A 155 19.84 14.79 3.20
CA ASN A 155 19.17 16.09 3.25
C ASN A 155 19.84 17.14 2.36
N ARG A 156 21.16 17.10 2.24
CA ARG A 156 21.87 17.93 1.27
C ARG A 156 21.40 17.62 -0.15
N GLN A 157 21.26 16.34 -0.50
CA GLN A 157 20.77 15.93 -1.81
C GLN A 157 19.32 16.32 -2.03
N PHE A 158 18.42 16.16 -1.07
CA PHE A 158 17.03 16.66 -1.20
C PHE A 158 16.98 18.17 -1.49
N LYS A 159 17.91 18.93 -0.92
CA LYS A 159 17.99 20.38 -1.15
C LYS A 159 18.54 20.73 -2.54
N GLU A 160 19.57 20.03 -2.99
CA GLU A 160 20.37 20.41 -4.16
C GLU A 160 19.97 19.67 -5.44
N ASN A 161 19.45 18.43 -5.33
CA ASN A 161 19.09 17.58 -6.47
C ASN A 161 17.60 17.65 -6.77
N GLU A 162 17.23 18.29 -7.89
CA GLU A 162 15.83 18.38 -8.35
C GLU A 162 15.23 17.02 -8.74
N ALA A 163 16.06 16.04 -9.10
CA ALA A 163 15.61 14.68 -9.40
C ALA A 163 15.04 13.95 -8.17
N LEU A 164 15.27 14.46 -6.96
CA LEU A 164 14.67 13.94 -5.72
C LEU A 164 13.34 14.62 -5.32
N SER A 165 12.72 15.36 -6.22
CA SER A 165 11.31 15.74 -6.09
C SER A 165 10.39 14.57 -6.43
N VAL A 166 9.11 14.63 -6.05
CA VAL A 166 8.14 13.55 -6.34
C VAL A 166 8.11 13.19 -7.81
N LYS A 167 8.01 14.18 -8.71
CA LYS A 167 8.04 13.93 -10.16
C LYS A 167 9.41 13.49 -10.66
N GLY A 168 10.47 14.04 -10.07
CA GLY A 168 11.84 13.66 -10.42
C GLY A 168 12.11 12.19 -10.16
N ILE A 169 11.71 11.70 -8.99
CA ILE A 169 11.81 10.27 -8.62
C ILE A 169 10.99 9.40 -9.57
N MET A 170 9.73 9.77 -9.85
CA MET A 170 8.90 9.02 -10.79
C MET A 170 9.51 8.95 -12.20
N LYS A 171 10.12 10.03 -12.66
CA LYS A 171 10.81 10.08 -13.95
C LYS A 171 12.08 9.23 -13.97
N GLU A 172 12.92 9.34 -12.94
CA GLU A 172 14.18 8.59 -12.80
C GLU A 172 13.94 7.09 -12.83
N PHE A 173 12.91 6.62 -12.14
CA PHE A 173 12.55 5.21 -12.08
C PHE A 173 11.60 4.75 -13.20
N LYS A 174 11.47 5.55 -14.26
CA LYS A 174 10.66 5.21 -15.45
C LYS A 174 9.22 4.79 -15.09
N VAL A 175 8.59 5.48 -14.12
CA VAL A 175 7.20 5.19 -13.74
C VAL A 175 6.30 5.62 -14.87
N TYR A 176 5.70 4.66 -15.57
CA TYR A 176 4.77 4.89 -16.67
C TYR A 176 3.40 5.35 -16.16
N ALA A 177 2.87 4.68 -15.17
CA ALA A 177 1.58 5.01 -14.59
C ALA A 177 1.52 4.62 -13.12
N VAL A 178 0.72 5.38 -12.35
CA VAL A 178 0.33 5.04 -10.97
C VAL A 178 -1.19 5.06 -10.85
N GLY A 179 -1.76 4.06 -10.15
CA GLY A 179 -3.15 4.02 -9.75
C GLY A 179 -3.29 4.52 -8.32
N THR A 180 -3.83 5.73 -8.15
CA THR A 180 -4.07 6.32 -6.83
C THR A 180 -5.32 5.73 -6.16
N THR A 181 -5.68 6.19 -4.99
CA THR A 181 -6.83 5.66 -4.23
C THR A 181 -7.78 6.81 -3.92
N ASP A 182 -8.94 6.85 -4.60
CA ASP A 182 -9.79 8.04 -4.63
C ASP A 182 -11.25 7.73 -4.30
N ASP A 183 -11.86 8.60 -3.50
CA ASP A 183 -13.25 8.48 -3.04
C ASP A 183 -14.24 8.84 -4.17
N PRO A 184 -15.37 8.12 -4.35
CA PRO A 184 -16.40 8.46 -5.35
C PRO A 184 -16.87 9.92 -5.34
N ALA A 185 -16.85 10.57 -4.19
CA ALA A 185 -17.26 11.95 -4.06
C ALA A 185 -16.14 12.97 -4.35
N ASP A 186 -14.95 12.52 -4.76
CA ASP A 186 -13.83 13.38 -5.13
C ASP A 186 -14.06 14.01 -6.51
N ASP A 187 -13.68 15.28 -6.68
CA ASP A 187 -13.79 16.00 -7.96
C ASP A 187 -12.63 15.73 -8.94
N LEU A 188 -11.61 15.01 -8.49
CA LEU A 188 -10.39 14.66 -9.21
C LEU A 188 -9.66 15.89 -9.80
N ALA A 189 -9.73 17.03 -9.13
CA ALA A 189 -9.13 18.29 -9.60
C ALA A 189 -7.62 18.16 -9.81
N TRP A 190 -6.94 17.44 -8.89
CA TRP A 190 -5.49 17.21 -9.00
C TRP A 190 -5.13 16.30 -10.17
N HIS A 191 -5.92 15.27 -10.45
CA HIS A 191 -5.74 14.42 -11.64
C HIS A 191 -5.88 15.22 -12.93
N LYS A 192 -6.88 16.10 -13.01
CA LYS A 192 -7.05 17.01 -14.16
C LYS A 192 -5.85 17.95 -14.30
N ASN A 193 -5.37 18.50 -13.19
CA ASN A 193 -4.21 19.37 -13.19
C ASN A 193 -2.96 18.64 -13.73
N ILE A 194 -2.69 17.43 -13.22
CA ILE A 194 -1.54 16.62 -13.66
C ILE A 194 -1.66 16.26 -15.15
N ALA A 195 -2.84 15.86 -15.61
CA ALA A 195 -3.07 15.51 -17.01
C ALA A 195 -2.82 16.68 -17.98
N GLY A 196 -2.92 17.92 -17.49
CA GLY A 196 -2.59 19.13 -18.25
C GLY A 196 -1.09 19.49 -18.28
N GLN A 197 -0.22 18.77 -17.58
CA GLN A 197 1.21 19.04 -17.50
C GLN A 197 1.97 18.26 -18.57
N ALA A 198 2.27 18.92 -19.69
CA ALA A 198 2.86 18.28 -20.88
C ALA A 198 4.28 17.72 -20.68
N ASP A 199 5.02 18.22 -19.71
CA ASP A 199 6.41 17.84 -19.37
C ASP A 199 6.52 16.69 -18.38
N PHE A 200 5.38 16.20 -17.84
CA PHE A 200 5.33 15.08 -16.92
C PHE A 200 4.85 13.80 -17.62
N PRO A 201 5.75 12.81 -17.86
CA PRO A 201 5.43 11.66 -18.70
C PRO A 201 4.59 10.58 -18.01
N SER A 202 4.58 10.56 -16.67
CA SER A 202 3.85 9.53 -15.91
C SER A 202 2.35 9.82 -15.88
N LYS A 203 1.55 8.78 -16.08
CA LYS A 203 0.09 8.87 -15.96
C LYS A 203 -0.31 8.70 -14.50
N VAL A 204 -1.11 9.60 -13.96
CA VAL A 204 -1.72 9.47 -12.64
C VAL A 204 -3.20 9.18 -12.86
N ILE A 205 -3.59 7.95 -12.54
CA ILE A 205 -4.90 7.38 -12.86
C ILE A 205 -5.66 7.17 -11.56
N PRO A 206 -6.89 7.71 -11.41
CA PRO A 206 -7.68 7.47 -10.21
C PRO A 206 -8.14 6.02 -10.15
N SER A 207 -8.07 5.38 -8.97
CA SER A 207 -8.76 4.12 -8.68
C SER A 207 -10.01 4.40 -7.87
N TYR A 208 -11.10 3.71 -8.21
CA TYR A 208 -12.41 3.95 -7.63
C TYR A 208 -12.57 3.20 -6.29
N ARG A 209 -12.56 3.92 -5.14
CA ARG A 209 -12.63 3.32 -3.81
C ARG A 209 -13.88 3.74 -3.03
N PRO A 210 -14.99 3.01 -3.15
CA PRO A 210 -16.28 3.35 -2.53
C PRO A 210 -16.41 2.87 -1.08
N ASP A 211 -15.35 2.68 -0.32
CA ASP A 211 -15.38 2.10 1.03
C ASP A 211 -16.27 2.87 2.00
N LYS A 212 -16.36 4.19 1.88
CA LYS A 212 -17.28 4.99 2.71
C LYS A 212 -18.74 4.73 2.39
N ALA A 213 -19.05 4.44 1.12
CA ALA A 213 -20.40 4.04 0.73
C ALA A 213 -20.75 2.61 1.19
N LEU A 214 -19.73 1.73 1.30
CA LEU A 214 -19.91 0.38 1.84
C LEU A 214 -19.98 0.34 3.37
N GLY A 215 -19.45 1.34 4.04
CA GLY A 215 -19.32 1.42 5.50
C GLY A 215 -20.61 1.83 6.20
N ILE A 216 -21.74 1.17 5.94
CA ILE A 216 -23.06 1.52 6.48
C ILE A 216 -23.11 1.54 8.02
N GLU A 217 -22.24 0.76 8.68
CA GLU A 217 -22.09 0.73 10.15
C GLU A 217 -21.37 1.95 10.74
N LYS A 218 -20.67 2.71 9.91
CA LYS A 218 -19.84 3.83 10.37
C LYS A 218 -20.68 5.02 10.78
N SER A 219 -20.23 5.76 11.79
CA SER A 219 -20.97 6.92 12.34
C SER A 219 -21.17 8.05 11.32
N ASP A 220 -20.24 8.20 10.39
CA ASP A 220 -20.25 9.24 9.35
C ASP A 220 -21.00 8.83 8.07
N PHE A 221 -21.58 7.64 8.02
CA PHE A 221 -22.25 7.11 6.82
C PHE A 221 -23.34 8.05 6.27
N VAL A 222 -24.23 8.55 7.12
CA VAL A 222 -25.34 9.44 6.71
C VAL A 222 -24.80 10.73 6.09
N ALA A 223 -23.80 11.33 6.71
CA ALA A 223 -23.13 12.52 6.18
C ALA A 223 -22.41 12.23 4.84
N TYR A 224 -21.84 11.04 4.72
CA TYR A 224 -21.21 10.61 3.48
C TYR A 224 -22.24 10.44 2.34
N ILE A 225 -23.42 9.86 2.59
CA ILE A 225 -24.47 9.74 1.57
C ILE A 225 -24.90 11.12 1.06
N GLN A 226 -24.98 12.13 1.93
CA GLN A 226 -25.25 13.51 1.52
C GLN A 226 -24.14 14.07 0.62
N LYS A 227 -22.87 13.82 0.98
CA LYS A 227 -21.72 14.21 0.16
C LYS A 227 -21.74 13.53 -1.22
N LEU A 228 -22.03 12.23 -1.25
CA LEU A 228 -22.16 11.46 -2.49
C LEU A 228 -23.31 11.98 -3.36
N SER A 229 -24.47 12.28 -2.77
CA SER A 229 -25.62 12.89 -3.44
C SER A 229 -25.23 14.19 -4.12
N ALA A 230 -24.55 15.09 -3.41
CA ALA A 230 -24.05 16.36 -3.96
C ALA A 230 -23.06 16.14 -5.10
N ALA A 231 -22.09 15.24 -4.93
CA ALA A 231 -21.07 14.95 -5.94
C ALA A 231 -21.66 14.28 -7.20
N ALA A 232 -22.70 13.46 -7.03
CA ALA A 232 -23.42 12.83 -8.13
C ALA A 232 -24.45 13.76 -8.77
N GLY A 233 -24.81 14.87 -8.11
CA GLY A 233 -25.85 15.78 -8.57
C GLY A 233 -27.21 15.09 -8.72
N MET A 234 -27.59 14.27 -7.72
CA MET A 234 -28.87 13.55 -7.65
C MET A 234 -29.24 13.25 -6.20
N GLU A 235 -30.54 13.22 -5.90
CA GLU A 235 -31.05 12.83 -4.60
C GLU A 235 -30.81 11.33 -4.35
N ILE A 236 -30.48 10.97 -3.13
CA ILE A 236 -30.34 9.58 -2.68
C ILE A 236 -31.36 9.34 -1.56
N ALA A 237 -32.48 8.73 -1.91
CA ALA A 237 -33.58 8.39 -0.98
C ALA A 237 -33.73 6.87 -0.80
N SER A 238 -33.11 6.06 -1.66
CA SER A 238 -33.21 4.60 -1.67
C SER A 238 -31.88 3.93 -1.93
N ILE A 239 -31.83 2.61 -1.72
CA ILE A 239 -30.64 1.79 -2.06
C ILE A 239 -30.37 1.82 -3.56
N SER A 240 -31.39 1.87 -4.40
CA SER A 240 -31.24 2.00 -5.84
C SER A 240 -30.60 3.33 -6.23
N ASP A 241 -30.92 4.42 -5.51
CA ASP A 241 -30.28 5.72 -5.72
C ASP A 241 -28.82 5.70 -5.29
N VAL A 242 -28.48 5.00 -4.20
CA VAL A 242 -27.05 4.79 -3.81
C VAL A 242 -26.28 4.14 -4.95
N VAL A 243 -26.81 3.04 -5.50
CA VAL A 243 -26.16 2.32 -6.62
C VAL A 243 -26.08 3.24 -7.85
N ALA A 244 -27.16 3.93 -8.20
CA ALA A 244 -27.17 4.84 -9.34
C ALA A 244 -26.16 5.98 -9.21
N ALA A 245 -26.06 6.59 -8.02
CA ALA A 245 -25.07 7.63 -7.73
C ALA A 245 -23.65 7.11 -7.84
N LEU A 246 -23.35 5.94 -7.28
CA LEU A 246 -22.04 5.31 -7.36
C LEU A 246 -21.68 4.97 -8.82
N VAL A 247 -22.60 4.43 -9.60
CA VAL A 247 -22.35 4.13 -11.02
C VAL A 247 -22.13 5.41 -11.83
N LYS A 248 -22.90 6.47 -11.56
CA LYS A 248 -22.70 7.78 -12.20
C LYS A 248 -21.31 8.35 -11.88
N ARG A 249 -20.87 8.21 -10.62
CA ARG A 249 -19.51 8.62 -10.22
C ARG A 249 -18.44 7.73 -10.84
N LEU A 250 -18.67 6.42 -10.96
CA LEU A 250 -17.77 5.52 -11.67
C LEU A 250 -17.59 5.95 -13.15
N ASP A 251 -18.68 6.35 -13.84
CA ASP A 251 -18.59 6.85 -15.21
C ASP A 251 -17.73 8.11 -15.31
N PHE A 252 -17.83 9.00 -14.33
CA PHE A 252 -16.93 10.15 -14.23
C PHE A 252 -15.48 9.72 -14.04
N PHE A 253 -15.19 8.78 -13.16
CA PHE A 253 -13.84 8.25 -12.94
C PHE A 253 -13.28 7.57 -14.22
N VAL A 254 -14.12 6.82 -14.92
CA VAL A 254 -13.75 6.20 -16.22
C VAL A 254 -13.37 7.29 -17.24
N SER A 255 -14.11 8.38 -17.30
CA SER A 255 -13.79 9.53 -18.17
C SER A 255 -12.46 10.19 -17.82
N MET A 256 -12.00 10.04 -16.57
CA MET A 256 -10.71 10.50 -16.06
C MET A 256 -9.58 9.46 -16.18
N GLY A 257 -9.85 8.32 -16.85
CA GLY A 257 -8.86 7.29 -17.13
C GLY A 257 -8.84 6.13 -16.14
N CYS A 258 -9.76 6.07 -15.17
CA CYS A 258 -9.87 4.96 -14.21
C CYS A 258 -9.91 3.60 -14.90
N ARG A 259 -9.14 2.62 -14.38
CA ARG A 259 -9.05 1.25 -14.88
C ARG A 259 -9.18 0.21 -13.79
N ALA A 260 -9.19 0.63 -12.53
CA ALA A 260 -9.31 -0.26 -11.37
C ALA A 260 -10.24 0.34 -10.32
N SER A 261 -10.93 -0.52 -9.60
CA SER A 261 -11.53 -0.22 -8.30
C SER A 261 -10.65 -0.74 -7.19
N ASP A 262 -10.86 -0.26 -5.98
CA ASP A 262 -10.16 -0.67 -4.78
C ASP A 262 -11.13 -0.78 -3.60
N HIS A 263 -11.07 -1.87 -2.85
CA HIS A 263 -11.99 -2.13 -1.75
C HIS A 263 -11.26 -2.73 -0.56
N ALA A 264 -11.39 -2.14 0.62
CA ALA A 264 -10.93 -2.72 1.87
C ALA A 264 -12.10 -3.40 2.59
N LEU A 265 -12.04 -4.72 2.66
CA LEU A 265 -13.04 -5.56 3.31
C LEU A 265 -12.40 -6.28 4.49
N VAL A 266 -13.06 -6.28 5.66
CA VAL A 266 -12.57 -7.07 6.80
C VAL A 266 -12.67 -8.56 6.47
N THR A 267 -13.80 -8.97 5.87
CA THR A 267 -14.05 -10.35 5.44
C THR A 267 -14.83 -10.38 4.13
N GLY A 268 -14.99 -11.55 3.52
CA GLY A 268 -15.86 -11.72 2.37
C GLY A 268 -17.33 -11.41 2.71
N VAL A 269 -18.09 -11.00 1.70
CA VAL A 269 -19.53 -10.69 1.80
C VAL A 269 -20.33 -11.62 0.91
N ALA A 270 -21.37 -12.26 1.45
CA ALA A 270 -22.18 -13.25 0.73
C ALA A 270 -23.58 -13.45 1.30
N ILE A 271 -24.18 -12.42 1.92
CA ILE A 271 -25.57 -12.45 2.35
C ILE A 271 -26.43 -11.77 1.28
N PHE A 272 -27.03 -12.58 0.41
CA PHE A 272 -27.84 -12.08 -0.71
C PHE A 272 -29.28 -11.87 -0.27
N LYS A 273 -29.76 -10.65 -0.33
CA LYS A 273 -31.15 -10.25 -0.08
C LYS A 273 -31.72 -9.51 -1.28
N SER A 274 -33.06 -9.45 -1.36
CA SER A 274 -33.74 -8.68 -2.37
C SER A 274 -33.50 -7.17 -2.19
N GLU A 275 -33.71 -6.41 -3.25
CA GLU A 275 -33.60 -4.95 -3.21
C GLU A 275 -34.53 -4.33 -2.15
N ALA A 276 -35.77 -4.84 -2.01
CA ALA A 276 -36.73 -4.35 -1.01
C ALA A 276 -36.21 -4.56 0.43
N GLU A 277 -35.61 -5.72 0.74
CA GLU A 277 -35.07 -5.99 2.06
C GLU A 277 -33.84 -5.09 2.34
N VAL A 278 -32.94 -4.91 1.36
CA VAL A 278 -31.76 -4.05 1.53
C VAL A 278 -32.19 -2.59 1.62
N ASN A 279 -33.24 -2.18 0.90
CA ASN A 279 -33.79 -0.84 1.03
C ASN A 279 -34.32 -0.56 2.43
N ALA A 280 -35.01 -1.53 3.06
CA ALA A 280 -35.42 -1.41 4.45
C ALA A 280 -34.27 -1.24 5.42
N ILE A 281 -33.15 -1.96 5.19
CA ILE A 281 -31.89 -1.80 5.96
C ILE A 281 -31.34 -0.39 5.77
N PHE A 282 -31.27 0.10 4.53
CA PHE A 282 -30.77 1.45 4.23
C PHE A 282 -31.63 2.52 4.91
N THR A 283 -32.96 2.44 4.79
CA THR A 283 -33.90 3.38 5.44
C THR A 283 -33.71 3.37 6.95
N LYS A 284 -33.68 2.18 7.58
CA LYS A 284 -33.44 2.00 9.02
C LYS A 284 -32.14 2.73 9.46
N ARG A 285 -31.09 2.64 8.67
CA ARG A 285 -29.81 3.34 8.95
C ARG A 285 -29.92 4.85 8.77
N MET A 286 -30.58 5.32 7.73
CA MET A 286 -30.78 6.75 7.49
C MET A 286 -31.63 7.42 8.59
N GLU A 287 -32.49 6.66 9.26
CA GLU A 287 -33.25 7.09 10.46
C GLU A 287 -32.42 7.04 11.76
N GLY A 288 -31.16 6.62 11.68
CA GLY A 288 -30.21 6.60 12.81
C GLY A 288 -30.27 5.33 13.67
N ALA A 289 -31.03 4.30 13.27
CA ALA A 289 -31.10 3.05 14.01
C ALA A 289 -29.82 2.20 13.84
N ALA A 290 -29.51 1.39 14.86
CA ALA A 290 -28.43 0.41 14.81
C ALA A 290 -28.81 -0.77 13.90
N LEU A 291 -27.81 -1.32 13.20
CA LEU A 291 -27.94 -2.48 12.34
C LEU A 291 -27.29 -3.71 12.98
N SER A 292 -27.81 -4.88 12.67
CA SER A 292 -27.15 -6.14 12.97
C SER A 292 -26.01 -6.43 11.98
N ASP A 293 -25.09 -7.33 12.36
CA ASP A 293 -23.99 -7.77 11.47
C ASP A 293 -24.52 -8.37 10.16
N GLU A 294 -25.64 -9.11 10.22
CA GLU A 294 -26.30 -9.67 9.05
C GLU A 294 -26.84 -8.57 8.11
N GLU A 295 -27.48 -7.52 8.67
CA GLU A 295 -27.96 -6.38 7.90
C GLU A 295 -26.81 -5.61 7.23
N ILE A 296 -25.71 -5.41 7.97
CA ILE A 296 -24.49 -4.75 7.47
C ILE A 296 -23.90 -5.56 6.30
N GLU A 297 -23.74 -6.87 6.47
CA GLU A 297 -23.19 -7.72 5.41
C GLU A 297 -24.12 -7.78 4.20
N ALA A 298 -25.45 -7.87 4.39
CA ALA A 298 -26.43 -7.88 3.31
C ALA A 298 -26.35 -6.60 2.47
N TYR A 299 -26.26 -5.45 3.12
CA TYR A 299 -26.07 -4.16 2.44
C TYR A 299 -24.78 -4.15 1.63
N LYS A 300 -23.66 -4.52 2.24
CA LYS A 300 -22.35 -4.58 1.56
C LYS A 300 -22.36 -5.53 0.37
N THR A 301 -22.98 -6.70 0.55
CA THR A 301 -23.12 -7.70 -0.53
C THR A 301 -23.89 -7.13 -1.71
N PHE A 302 -25.01 -6.44 -1.45
CA PHE A 302 -25.85 -5.87 -2.50
C PHE A 302 -25.10 -4.78 -3.27
N VAL A 303 -24.53 -3.80 -2.57
CA VAL A 303 -23.82 -2.67 -3.21
C VAL A 303 -22.58 -3.16 -3.97
N LEU A 304 -21.78 -4.02 -3.36
CA LEU A 304 -20.56 -4.55 -4.01
C LEU A 304 -20.92 -5.42 -5.24
N THR A 305 -21.99 -6.20 -5.18
CA THR A 305 -22.48 -6.98 -6.34
C THR A 305 -22.87 -6.07 -7.49
N ALA A 306 -23.63 -4.99 -7.20
CA ALA A 306 -24.03 -4.01 -8.20
C ALA A 306 -22.81 -3.31 -8.82
N LEU A 307 -21.85 -2.93 -8.00
CA LEU A 307 -20.61 -2.31 -8.47
C LEU A 307 -19.74 -3.29 -9.28
N ALA A 308 -19.59 -4.55 -8.86
CA ALA A 308 -18.84 -5.55 -9.60
C ALA A 308 -19.42 -5.76 -11.02
N ARG A 309 -20.75 -5.80 -11.15
CA ARG A 309 -21.43 -5.81 -12.46
C ARG A 309 -21.14 -4.55 -13.28
N ALA A 310 -21.11 -3.39 -12.62
CA ALA A 310 -20.76 -2.12 -13.29
C ALA A 310 -19.31 -2.10 -13.74
N TYR A 311 -18.38 -2.68 -12.96
CA TYR A 311 -16.97 -2.84 -13.31
C TYR A 311 -16.80 -3.76 -14.51
N SER A 312 -17.44 -4.94 -14.50
CA SER A 312 -17.42 -5.88 -15.61
C SER A 312 -17.84 -5.23 -16.95
N LYS A 313 -18.93 -4.45 -16.94
CA LYS A 313 -19.42 -3.74 -18.13
C LYS A 313 -18.48 -2.66 -18.65
N ARG A 314 -17.52 -2.17 -17.84
CA ARG A 314 -16.59 -1.08 -18.16
C ARG A 314 -15.14 -1.54 -18.28
N ASP A 315 -14.90 -2.84 -18.23
CA ASP A 315 -13.54 -3.44 -18.20
C ASP A 315 -12.65 -2.83 -17.09
N ILE A 316 -13.23 -2.61 -15.92
CA ILE A 316 -12.52 -2.16 -14.71
C ILE A 316 -12.08 -3.39 -13.92
N ALA A 317 -10.80 -3.44 -13.56
CA ALA A 317 -10.28 -4.46 -12.65
C ALA A 317 -10.74 -4.19 -11.21
N MET A 318 -11.31 -5.21 -10.55
CA MET A 318 -11.74 -5.11 -9.16
C MET A 318 -10.63 -5.59 -8.23
N GLN A 319 -10.15 -4.72 -7.35
CA GLN A 319 -9.16 -5.02 -6.34
C GLN A 319 -9.84 -5.18 -4.97
N LEU A 320 -9.60 -6.30 -4.31
CA LEU A 320 -10.21 -6.63 -3.01
C LEU A 320 -9.11 -6.90 -1.99
N HIS A 321 -9.05 -6.09 -0.93
CA HIS A 321 -8.16 -6.27 0.22
C HIS A 321 -8.93 -6.92 1.38
N PHE A 322 -8.35 -7.94 1.98
CA PHE A 322 -8.96 -8.72 3.07
C PHE A 322 -8.02 -8.88 4.26
N ALA A 323 -8.55 -9.43 5.32
CA ALA A 323 -7.83 -9.93 6.48
C ALA A 323 -7.13 -8.87 7.35
N SER A 324 -7.42 -7.59 7.17
CA SER A 324 -6.91 -6.52 8.03
C SER A 324 -8.00 -6.00 8.97
N ILE A 325 -7.74 -6.07 10.28
CA ILE A 325 -8.53 -5.37 11.31
C ILE A 325 -7.82 -4.03 11.52
N ARG A 326 -8.41 -2.97 11.03
CA ARG A 326 -7.86 -1.62 11.15
C ARG A 326 -8.10 -1.03 12.53
N ASP A 327 -7.15 -0.20 12.98
CA ASP A 327 -7.27 0.61 14.20
C ASP A 327 -7.62 -0.23 15.45
N ASN A 328 -7.05 -1.42 15.57
CA ASN A 328 -7.41 -2.44 16.57
C ASN A 328 -7.02 -2.07 18.02
N ASN A 329 -6.33 -0.96 18.24
CA ASN A 329 -5.98 -0.45 19.57
C ASN A 329 -6.80 0.81 19.89
N GLY A 330 -7.93 0.64 20.58
CA GLY A 330 -8.84 1.74 20.88
C GLY A 330 -8.22 2.90 21.69
N LYS A 331 -7.25 2.60 22.58
CA LYS A 331 -6.52 3.64 23.32
C LYS A 331 -5.68 4.50 22.37
N MET A 332 -4.95 3.87 21.46
CA MET A 332 -4.09 4.58 20.53
C MET A 332 -4.89 5.26 19.42
N PHE A 333 -6.00 4.67 19.01
CA PHE A 333 -6.94 5.31 18.09
C PHE A 333 -7.50 6.63 18.67
N ALA A 334 -7.88 6.63 19.95
CA ALA A 334 -8.33 7.86 20.63
C ALA A 334 -7.23 8.91 20.74
N ALA A 335 -5.96 8.51 20.87
CA ALA A 335 -4.82 9.42 21.01
C ALA A 335 -4.27 9.95 19.68
N LEU A 336 -4.21 9.10 18.65
CA LEU A 336 -3.49 9.37 17.39
C LEU A 336 -4.39 9.46 16.17
N GLY A 337 -5.62 8.93 16.24
CA GLY A 337 -6.52 8.81 15.10
C GLY A 337 -6.29 7.55 14.25
N PRO A 338 -6.94 7.47 13.09
CA PRO A 338 -6.85 6.33 12.18
C PRO A 338 -5.50 6.27 11.46
N ASP A 339 -5.24 5.10 10.82
CA ASP A 339 -4.10 4.86 9.93
C ASP A 339 -2.72 5.06 10.56
N THR A 340 -2.61 4.82 11.86
CA THR A 340 -1.35 4.97 12.61
C THR A 340 -0.60 3.65 12.82
N GLY A 341 -1.04 2.56 12.16
CA GLY A 341 -0.34 1.27 12.14
C GLY A 341 -0.67 0.35 13.31
N TYR A 342 -1.72 0.61 14.06
CA TYR A 342 -2.24 -0.26 15.11
C TYR A 342 -3.29 -1.24 14.55
N ASP A 343 -2.91 -1.95 13.51
CA ASP A 343 -3.73 -2.94 12.83
C ASP A 343 -3.38 -4.37 13.27
N ALA A 344 -4.30 -5.28 13.05
CA ALA A 344 -4.10 -6.71 13.26
C ALA A 344 -4.57 -7.51 12.04
N SER A 345 -4.08 -8.74 11.93
CA SER A 345 -4.66 -9.74 11.02
C SER A 345 -5.75 -10.53 11.75
N HIS A 346 -6.65 -11.15 11.00
CA HIS A 346 -7.62 -12.10 11.52
C HIS A 346 -7.58 -13.42 10.75
N ASP A 347 -8.19 -14.44 11.31
CA ASP A 347 -8.28 -15.79 10.77
C ASP A 347 -9.72 -16.19 10.38
N LEU A 348 -10.60 -15.20 10.15
CA LEU A 348 -11.96 -15.46 9.70
C LEU A 348 -11.96 -16.18 8.36
N SER A 349 -12.84 -17.18 8.23
CA SER A 349 -12.99 -17.93 6.96
C SER A 349 -13.41 -16.99 5.83
N LEU A 350 -12.51 -16.79 4.86
CA LEU A 350 -12.71 -15.91 3.73
C LEU A 350 -13.22 -16.67 2.50
N ALA A 351 -12.69 -17.89 2.26
CA ALA A 351 -12.85 -18.60 1.00
C ALA A 351 -14.31 -18.90 0.64
N ALA A 352 -15.12 -19.33 1.60
CA ALA A 352 -16.53 -19.68 1.35
C ALA A 352 -17.35 -18.47 0.88
N LYS A 353 -17.21 -17.32 1.57
CA LYS A 353 -17.93 -16.10 1.22
C LYS A 353 -17.46 -15.52 -0.11
N LEU A 354 -16.13 -15.47 -0.32
CA LEU A 354 -15.55 -15.00 -1.58
C LEU A 354 -15.99 -15.87 -2.76
N SER A 355 -15.97 -17.20 -2.59
CA SER A 355 -16.46 -18.14 -3.60
C SER A 355 -17.94 -17.92 -3.93
N ALA A 356 -18.80 -17.74 -2.92
CA ALA A 356 -20.21 -17.47 -3.13
C ALA A 356 -20.45 -16.13 -3.85
N PHE A 357 -19.73 -15.09 -3.47
CA PHE A 357 -19.78 -13.77 -4.11
C PHE A 357 -19.38 -13.84 -5.60
N LEU A 358 -18.23 -14.44 -5.90
CA LEU A 358 -17.74 -14.57 -7.27
C LEU A 358 -18.66 -15.51 -8.11
N ASN A 359 -19.19 -16.59 -7.51
CA ASN A 359 -20.15 -17.46 -8.18
C ASN A 359 -21.43 -16.74 -8.55
N ASN A 360 -21.98 -15.89 -7.70
CA ASN A 360 -23.17 -15.08 -7.99
C ASN A 360 -22.97 -14.23 -9.26
N LEU A 361 -21.79 -13.66 -9.45
CA LEU A 361 -21.45 -12.90 -10.64
C LEU A 361 -21.15 -13.80 -11.84
N SER A 362 -20.55 -14.98 -11.62
CA SER A 362 -20.17 -15.93 -12.67
C SER A 362 -21.38 -16.52 -13.37
N VAL A 363 -22.44 -16.83 -12.63
CA VAL A 363 -23.70 -17.39 -13.19
C VAL A 363 -24.30 -16.48 -14.27
N THR A 364 -24.12 -15.18 -14.16
CA THR A 364 -24.60 -14.18 -15.13
C THR A 364 -23.52 -13.72 -16.11
N GLY A 365 -22.29 -14.26 -16.01
CA GLY A 365 -21.18 -13.83 -16.87
C GLY A 365 -20.67 -12.41 -16.58
N GLU A 366 -20.89 -11.90 -15.38
CA GLU A 366 -20.59 -10.51 -15.01
C GLU A 366 -19.42 -10.37 -14.01
N VAL A 367 -18.52 -11.38 -13.94
CA VAL A 367 -17.30 -11.30 -13.11
C VAL A 367 -16.29 -10.34 -13.74
N PRO A 368 -15.90 -9.24 -13.08
CA PRO A 368 -14.78 -8.43 -13.55
C PRO A 368 -13.44 -9.15 -13.35
N LYS A 369 -12.39 -8.72 -14.05
CA LYS A 369 -11.02 -9.09 -13.70
C LYS A 369 -10.78 -8.76 -12.23
N THR A 370 -10.37 -9.72 -11.42
CA THR A 370 -10.31 -9.56 -9.97
C THR A 370 -8.90 -9.83 -9.45
N ILE A 371 -8.39 -8.92 -8.61
CA ILE A 371 -7.12 -9.04 -7.88
C ILE A 371 -7.44 -9.16 -6.40
N LEU A 372 -6.86 -10.15 -5.73
CA LEU A 372 -7.04 -10.40 -4.30
C LEU A 372 -5.75 -10.08 -3.56
N TYR A 373 -5.87 -9.30 -2.50
CA TYR A 373 -4.80 -9.01 -1.55
C TYR A 373 -5.17 -9.60 -0.19
N THR A 374 -4.26 -10.43 0.36
CA THR A 374 -4.46 -11.14 1.64
C THR A 374 -3.23 -11.02 2.54
#